data_14f8ff4408c361c65e98bd5c3a7aef7e
#
_entry.id   14f8ff4408c361c65e98bd5c3a7aef7e
#
_cell.length_a   1.000
_cell.length_b   1.000
_cell.length_c   1.000
_cell.angle_alpha   90.00
_cell.angle_beta   90.00
_cell.angle_gamma   90.00
#
_symmetry.space_group_name_H-M   'P 1'
#
loop_
_entity.id
_entity.type
_entity.pdbx_description
1 polymer ?
#
loop_
_entity_poly.entity_id
_entity_poly.type
_entity_poly.pdbx_seq_one_letter_code
_entity_poly.pdbx_strand_id
1 'polypeptide(L)'
;VASFLGWISAAPEANAMADTYSFDVVSDFDRQELVNAVDQVRREVGQRYDLKDSGTEIELEEAALTIVTASDMTLQAVSDVLRQKATKRDLSLKIFDFQPPEPVGGNRLKQVIKLRKGLSQELAKKLSKTVRDQIKKVTVAIQGESLRVTGKNKDDLQQVIVLLRAEDLEVPLQFENYR
;
A
#
# COMPACT_ATOMS: atom_id res chain seq x y z
N VAL A 1 -32.07 63.00 10.05
CA VAL A 1 -30.98 62.37 10.77
C VAL A 1 -30.78 60.97 10.18
N ALA A 2 -29.86 60.85 9.29
CA ALA A 2 -29.55 59.60 8.61
C ALA A 2 -28.47 58.84 9.41
N SER A 3 -28.84 57.68 9.91
CA SER A 3 -27.90 56.73 10.46
C SER A 3 -27.24 55.97 9.31
N PHE A 4 -25.99 56.22 9.09
CA PHE A 4 -25.15 55.43 8.25
C PHE A 4 -24.67 54.21 9.07
N LEU A 5 -25.34 53.09 8.85
CA LEU A 5 -24.79 51.81 9.24
C LEU A 5 -23.75 51.39 8.20
N GLY A 6 -22.50 51.50 8.60
CA GLY A 6 -21.42 50.98 7.81
C GLY A 6 -21.52 49.48 7.66
N TRP A 7 -21.70 49.07 6.45
CA TRP A 7 -21.50 47.69 6.05
C TRP A 7 -20.01 47.37 6.17
N ILE A 8 -19.66 46.70 7.23
CA ILE A 8 -18.40 46.00 7.25
C ILE A 8 -18.61 44.76 6.38
N SER A 9 -18.23 44.89 5.14
CA SER A 9 -18.08 43.74 4.25
C SER A 9 -16.95 42.92 4.82
N ALA A 10 -17.31 41.86 5.49
CA ALA A 10 -16.36 40.77 5.77
C ALA A 10 -15.95 40.23 4.39
N ALA A 11 -14.75 40.53 3.99
CA ALA A 11 -14.18 39.92 2.81
C ALA A 11 -14.13 38.40 3.07
N PRO A 12 -14.57 37.61 2.09
CA PRO A 12 -14.54 36.18 2.27
C PRO A 12 -13.07 35.71 2.42
N GLU A 13 -12.84 34.92 3.43
CA GLU A 13 -11.54 34.24 3.64
C GLU A 13 -11.22 33.23 2.53
N ALA A 14 -11.70 33.46 1.32
CA ALA A 14 -11.52 32.56 0.20
C ALA A 14 -10.07 32.49 -0.32
N ASN A 15 -9.19 33.34 0.16
CA ASN A 15 -7.80 33.39 -0.32
C ASN A 15 -6.80 32.59 0.52
N ALA A 16 -7.18 32.07 1.66
CA ALA A 16 -6.27 31.28 2.50
C ALA A 16 -6.01 29.87 1.94
N MET A 17 -6.86 29.37 1.02
CA MET A 17 -6.70 28.04 0.40
C MET A 17 -5.94 28.06 -0.93
N ALA A 18 -5.73 29.23 -1.55
CA ALA A 18 -5.06 29.31 -2.86
C ALA A 18 -3.54 29.09 -2.79
N ASP A 19 -2.94 29.21 -1.58
CA ASP A 19 -1.49 29.13 -1.38
C ASP A 19 -1.05 27.86 -0.67
N THR A 20 -1.87 26.81 -0.65
CA THR A 20 -1.50 25.54 -0.04
C THR A 20 -1.37 24.44 -1.08
N TYR A 21 -0.38 23.60 -0.87
CA TYR A 21 -0.14 22.40 -1.65
C TYR A 21 -0.44 21.17 -0.78
N SER A 22 -0.86 20.09 -1.42
CA SER A 22 -1.16 18.85 -0.71
C SER A 22 -0.84 17.63 -1.55
N PHE A 23 -0.66 16.51 -0.89
CA PHE A 23 -0.64 15.19 -1.51
C PHE A 23 -1.15 14.15 -0.53
N ASP A 24 -1.49 12.98 -1.05
CA ASP A 24 -1.95 11.86 -0.25
C ASP A 24 -0.87 10.79 -0.17
N VAL A 25 -0.67 10.25 1.03
CA VAL A 25 0.15 9.06 1.29
C VAL A 25 -0.77 7.86 1.38
N VAL A 26 -0.60 6.92 0.49
CA VAL A 26 -1.43 5.72 0.41
C VAL A 26 -0.55 4.47 0.36
N SER A 27 -1.14 3.33 0.70
CA SER A 27 -0.55 2.02 0.47
C SER A 27 -1.54 1.20 -0.34
N ASP A 28 -1.23 0.98 -1.59
CA ASP A 28 -2.11 0.29 -2.53
C ASP A 28 -1.27 -0.49 -3.55
N PHE A 29 -1.93 -1.29 -4.35
CA PHE A 29 -1.32 -1.98 -5.47
C PHE A 29 -2.32 -2.10 -6.61
N ASP A 30 -1.82 -2.29 -7.82
CA ASP A 30 -2.66 -2.52 -8.98
C ASP A 30 -3.20 -3.95 -8.96
N ARG A 31 -4.50 -4.08 -8.70
CA ARG A 31 -5.19 -5.37 -8.61
C ARG A 31 -5.07 -6.18 -9.91
N GLN A 32 -5.16 -5.51 -11.06
CA GLN A 32 -5.06 -6.20 -12.35
C GLN A 32 -3.66 -6.77 -12.56
N GLU A 33 -2.62 -6.05 -12.15
CA GLU A 33 -1.26 -6.56 -12.23
C GLU A 33 -1.05 -7.75 -11.30
N LEU A 34 -1.67 -7.76 -10.13
CA LEU A 34 -1.63 -8.92 -9.24
C LEU A 34 -2.32 -10.13 -9.89
N VAL A 35 -3.48 -9.96 -10.48
CA VAL A 35 -4.20 -11.03 -11.21
C VAL A 35 -3.29 -11.59 -12.32
N ASN A 36 -2.68 -10.71 -13.09
CA ASN A 36 -1.77 -11.12 -14.17
C ASN A 36 -0.55 -11.89 -13.65
N ALA A 37 0.03 -11.43 -12.54
CA ALA A 37 1.16 -12.12 -11.91
C ALA A 37 0.76 -13.52 -11.44
N VAL A 38 -0.38 -13.66 -10.79
CA VAL A 38 -0.90 -14.95 -10.31
C VAL A 38 -1.18 -15.90 -11.47
N ASP A 39 -1.74 -15.40 -12.56
CA ASP A 39 -1.95 -16.23 -13.76
C ASP A 39 -0.65 -16.73 -14.35
N GLN A 40 0.40 -15.91 -14.35
CA GLN A 40 1.74 -16.33 -14.78
C GLN A 40 2.34 -17.37 -13.84
N VAL A 41 2.12 -17.24 -12.53
CA VAL A 41 2.56 -18.26 -11.55
C VAL A 41 1.88 -19.60 -11.85
N ARG A 42 0.57 -19.60 -12.06
CA ARG A 42 -0.19 -20.82 -12.40
C ARG A 42 0.36 -21.50 -13.65
N ARG A 43 0.67 -20.72 -14.68
CA ARG A 43 1.23 -21.27 -15.92
C ARG A 43 2.60 -21.88 -15.71
N GLU A 44 3.50 -21.19 -15.02
CA GLU A 44 4.84 -21.71 -14.78
C GLU A 44 4.81 -22.95 -13.90
N VAL A 45 4.01 -22.96 -12.84
CA VAL A 45 3.83 -24.13 -11.96
C VAL A 45 3.31 -25.34 -12.75
N GLY A 46 2.37 -25.13 -13.67
CA GLY A 46 1.82 -26.20 -14.52
C GLY A 46 2.81 -26.74 -15.55
N GLN A 47 3.87 -26.03 -15.88
CA GLN A 47 4.85 -26.40 -16.90
C GLN A 47 6.20 -26.84 -16.32
N ARG A 48 6.54 -26.35 -15.13
CA ARG A 48 7.82 -26.61 -14.52
C ARG A 48 7.94 -28.06 -14.07
N TYR A 49 9.04 -28.72 -14.42
CA TYR A 49 9.24 -30.15 -14.18
C TYR A 49 9.11 -30.53 -12.69
N ASP A 50 9.61 -29.69 -11.80
CA ASP A 50 9.57 -29.92 -10.36
C ASP A 50 8.24 -29.58 -9.68
N LEU A 51 7.31 -28.94 -10.39
CA LEU A 51 6.05 -28.44 -9.82
C LEU A 51 4.80 -28.99 -10.52
N LYS A 52 4.89 -29.41 -11.79
CA LYS A 52 3.74 -29.79 -12.61
C LYS A 52 2.89 -30.91 -12.00
N ASP A 53 3.52 -31.83 -11.26
CA ASP A 53 2.86 -32.98 -10.63
C ASP A 53 2.62 -32.79 -9.13
N SER A 54 2.89 -31.60 -8.59
CA SER A 54 2.72 -31.30 -7.16
C SER A 54 1.26 -31.10 -6.76
N GLY A 55 0.34 -31.00 -7.73
CA GLY A 55 -1.07 -30.71 -7.47
C GLY A 55 -1.27 -29.34 -6.84
N THR A 56 -0.41 -28.37 -7.14
CA THR A 56 -0.47 -27.03 -6.59
C THR A 56 -1.74 -26.31 -7.00
N GLU A 57 -2.45 -25.78 -6.03
CA GLU A 57 -3.62 -24.94 -6.22
C GLU A 57 -3.34 -23.53 -5.71
N ILE A 58 -3.71 -22.53 -6.48
CA ILE A 58 -3.51 -21.13 -6.15
C ILE A 58 -4.85 -20.41 -6.31
N GLU A 59 -5.38 -19.89 -5.20
CA GLU A 59 -6.62 -19.13 -5.20
C GLU A 59 -6.34 -17.68 -4.81
N LEU A 60 -6.82 -16.76 -5.63
CA LEU A 60 -6.75 -15.33 -5.36
C LEU A 60 -8.13 -14.84 -4.93
N GLU A 61 -8.22 -14.40 -3.67
CA GLU A 61 -9.39 -13.75 -3.10
C GLU A 61 -9.14 -12.26 -2.97
N GLU A 62 -10.14 -11.50 -2.55
CA GLU A 62 -10.02 -10.05 -2.42
C GLU A 62 -8.88 -9.64 -1.47
N ALA A 63 -8.78 -10.28 -0.31
CA ALA A 63 -7.84 -9.91 0.74
C ALA A 63 -6.72 -10.93 0.98
N ALA A 64 -6.68 -12.02 0.22
CA ALA A 64 -5.72 -13.10 0.45
C ALA A 64 -5.43 -13.90 -0.81
N LEU A 65 -4.26 -14.49 -0.83
CA LEU A 65 -3.83 -15.47 -1.82
C LEU A 65 -3.52 -16.77 -1.07
N THR A 66 -4.12 -17.87 -1.47
CA THR A 66 -3.95 -19.16 -0.81
C THR A 66 -3.25 -20.13 -1.74
N ILE A 67 -2.18 -20.76 -1.25
CA ILE A 67 -1.43 -21.79 -1.97
C ILE A 67 -1.60 -23.11 -1.22
N VAL A 68 -2.01 -24.15 -1.92
CA VAL A 68 -2.03 -25.53 -1.41
C VAL A 68 -1.12 -26.37 -2.31
N THR A 69 -0.17 -27.06 -1.72
CA THR A 69 0.83 -27.84 -2.46
C THR A 69 1.27 -29.07 -1.68
N ALA A 70 2.15 -29.88 -2.29
CA ALA A 70 2.49 -31.21 -1.78
C ALA A 70 3.45 -31.18 -0.59
N SER A 71 4.38 -30.22 -0.51
CA SER A 71 5.45 -30.23 0.47
C SER A 71 6.02 -28.83 0.73
N ASP A 72 6.86 -28.70 1.74
CA ASP A 72 7.61 -27.46 2.01
C ASP A 72 8.49 -27.06 0.82
N MET A 73 9.13 -28.01 0.17
CA MET A 73 9.99 -27.74 -0.97
C MET A 73 9.19 -27.15 -2.15
N THR A 74 8.04 -27.74 -2.48
CA THR A 74 7.20 -27.23 -3.54
C THR A 74 6.57 -25.89 -3.17
N LEU A 75 6.20 -25.70 -1.90
CA LEU A 75 5.69 -24.43 -1.41
C LEU A 75 6.71 -23.30 -1.58
N GLN A 76 7.96 -23.56 -1.19
CA GLN A 76 9.05 -22.60 -1.36
C GLN A 76 9.28 -22.25 -2.83
N ALA A 77 9.25 -23.25 -3.69
CA ALA A 77 9.41 -23.03 -5.14
C ALA A 77 8.27 -22.19 -5.73
N VAL A 78 7.03 -22.47 -5.34
CA VAL A 78 5.86 -21.66 -5.78
C VAL A 78 5.96 -20.24 -5.27
N SER A 79 6.35 -20.04 -4.03
CA SER A 79 6.53 -18.71 -3.43
C SER A 79 7.63 -17.91 -4.15
N ASP A 80 8.70 -18.56 -4.55
CA ASP A 80 9.79 -17.91 -5.31
C ASP A 80 9.30 -17.47 -6.71
N VAL A 81 8.49 -18.30 -7.37
CA VAL A 81 7.87 -17.94 -8.65
C VAL A 81 6.95 -16.73 -8.48
N LEU A 82 6.14 -16.72 -7.41
CA LEU A 82 5.26 -15.60 -7.12
C LEU A 82 6.05 -14.28 -6.95
N ARG A 83 7.13 -14.32 -6.18
CA ARG A 83 7.99 -13.14 -5.99
C ARG A 83 8.58 -12.65 -7.31
N GLN A 84 9.04 -13.55 -8.17
CA GLN A 84 9.58 -13.19 -9.48
C GLN A 84 8.53 -12.55 -10.38
N LYS A 85 7.34 -13.14 -10.46
CA LYS A 85 6.26 -12.62 -11.33
C LYS A 85 5.74 -11.28 -10.82
N ALA A 86 5.60 -11.12 -9.51
CA ALA A 86 5.19 -9.85 -8.91
C ALA A 86 6.23 -8.75 -9.19
N THR A 87 7.50 -9.04 -9.01
CA THR A 87 8.59 -8.08 -9.27
C THR A 87 8.62 -7.63 -10.73
N LYS A 88 8.42 -8.55 -11.67
CA LYS A 88 8.39 -8.23 -13.10
C LYS A 88 7.22 -7.31 -13.48
N ARG A 89 6.17 -7.28 -12.68
CA ARG A 89 5.00 -6.44 -12.90
C ARG A 89 4.98 -5.21 -11.99
N ASP A 90 6.14 -4.83 -11.48
CA ASP A 90 6.33 -3.65 -10.62
C ASP A 90 5.46 -3.66 -9.34
N LEU A 91 5.07 -4.84 -8.89
CA LEU A 91 4.42 -4.99 -7.60
C LEU A 91 5.46 -5.06 -6.48
N SER A 92 5.24 -4.32 -5.42
CA SER A 92 6.08 -4.42 -4.23
C SER A 92 5.84 -5.76 -3.53
N LEU A 93 6.92 -6.45 -3.15
CA LEU A 93 6.80 -7.68 -2.37
C LEU A 93 6.25 -7.44 -0.96
N LYS A 94 6.22 -6.19 -0.51
CA LYS A 94 5.65 -5.80 0.78
C LYS A 94 4.14 -5.93 0.84
N ILE A 95 3.46 -6.09 -0.30
CA ILE A 95 2.01 -6.35 -0.29
C ILE A 95 1.68 -7.76 0.22
N PHE A 96 2.66 -8.68 0.21
CA PHE A 96 2.46 -10.07 0.62
C PHE A 96 2.84 -10.27 2.08
N ASP A 97 1.87 -10.66 2.89
CA ASP A 97 2.08 -11.06 4.28
C ASP A 97 1.95 -12.58 4.39
N PHE A 98 3.08 -13.27 4.32
CA PHE A 98 3.13 -14.72 4.34
C PHE A 98 2.83 -15.25 5.74
N GLN A 99 1.75 -15.98 5.89
CA GLN A 99 1.40 -16.64 7.14
C GLN A 99 2.14 -17.98 7.27
N PRO A 100 2.29 -18.53 8.48
CA PRO A 100 2.91 -19.86 8.64
C PRO A 100 2.14 -20.92 7.88
N PRO A 101 2.82 -21.86 7.19
CA PRO A 101 2.14 -22.96 6.51
C PRO A 101 1.44 -23.88 7.50
N GLU A 102 0.30 -24.42 7.08
CA GLU A 102 -0.51 -25.35 7.86
C GLU A 102 -0.66 -26.68 7.14
N PRO A 103 -0.55 -27.82 7.85
CA PRO A 103 -0.89 -29.11 7.26
C PRO A 103 -2.39 -29.18 6.95
N VAL A 104 -2.72 -29.73 5.79
CA VAL A 104 -4.10 -30.02 5.39
C VAL A 104 -4.24 -31.47 4.96
N GLY A 105 -5.47 -31.97 4.77
CA GLY A 105 -5.71 -33.36 4.42
C GLY A 105 -4.91 -33.83 3.20
N GLY A 106 -4.51 -35.10 3.19
CA GLY A 106 -3.74 -35.71 2.09
C GLY A 106 -2.25 -35.42 2.12
N ASN A 107 -1.67 -35.14 3.28
CA ASN A 107 -0.26 -34.78 3.46
C ASN A 107 0.16 -33.55 2.64
N ARG A 108 -0.74 -32.59 2.52
CA ARG A 108 -0.51 -31.35 1.80
C ARG A 108 -0.27 -30.19 2.77
N LEU A 109 0.30 -29.12 2.25
CA LEU A 109 0.49 -27.87 2.98
C LEU A 109 -0.35 -26.76 2.34
N LYS A 110 -0.90 -25.94 3.22
CA LYS A 110 -1.62 -24.73 2.85
C LYS A 110 -0.91 -23.52 3.43
N GLN A 111 -0.68 -22.52 2.62
CA GLN A 111 -0.19 -21.23 3.09
C GLN A 111 -1.13 -20.12 2.64
N VAL A 112 -1.57 -19.31 3.59
CA VAL A 112 -2.33 -18.10 3.33
C VAL A 112 -1.36 -16.93 3.26
N ILE A 113 -1.48 -16.13 2.23
CA ILE A 113 -0.73 -14.90 2.04
C ILE A 113 -1.74 -13.77 2.09
N LYS A 114 -1.72 -13.00 3.17
CA LYS A 114 -2.60 -11.83 3.30
C LYS A 114 -2.09 -10.72 2.40
N LEU A 115 -2.99 -10.02 1.76
CA LEU A 115 -2.67 -8.88 0.91
C LEU A 115 -2.80 -7.59 1.72
N ARG A 116 -1.70 -6.84 1.81
CA ARG A 116 -1.67 -5.57 2.53
C ARG A 116 -2.13 -4.44 1.63
N LYS A 117 -3.23 -3.82 2.01
CA LYS A 117 -3.79 -2.68 1.31
C LYS A 117 -4.28 -1.66 2.31
N GLY A 118 -3.94 -0.39 2.08
CA GLY A 118 -4.28 0.69 2.98
C GLY A 118 -3.29 0.82 4.14
N LEU A 119 -3.32 1.96 4.80
CA LEU A 119 -2.56 2.22 6.01
C LEU A 119 -3.41 1.82 7.22
N SER A 120 -2.86 1.00 8.10
CA SER A 120 -3.49 0.74 9.39
C SER A 120 -3.54 2.03 10.22
N GLN A 121 -4.47 2.12 11.17
CA GLN A 121 -4.55 3.29 12.03
C GLN A 121 -3.28 3.49 12.86
N GLU A 122 -2.68 2.42 13.33
CA GLU A 122 -1.42 2.47 14.09
C GLU A 122 -0.28 3.04 13.22
N LEU A 123 -0.14 2.54 12.00
CA LEU A 123 0.88 3.02 11.07
C LEU A 123 0.61 4.47 10.67
N ALA A 124 -0.64 4.83 10.38
CA ALA A 124 -1.02 6.20 10.06
C ALA A 124 -0.67 7.17 11.18
N LYS A 125 -0.94 6.81 12.42
CA LYS A 125 -0.57 7.61 13.60
C LYS A 125 0.94 7.74 13.75
N LYS A 126 1.67 6.64 13.56
CA LYS A 126 3.14 6.64 13.62
C LYS A 126 3.75 7.56 12.56
N LEU A 127 3.32 7.43 11.32
CA LEU A 127 3.80 8.26 10.22
C LEU A 127 3.44 9.73 10.42
N SER A 128 2.22 10.01 10.85
CA SER A 128 1.76 11.36 11.16
C SER A 128 2.61 12.01 12.25
N LYS A 129 2.93 11.28 13.30
CA LYS A 129 3.81 11.75 14.38
C LYS A 129 5.23 12.00 13.87
N THR A 130 5.79 11.08 13.12
CA THR A 130 7.14 11.21 12.54
C THR A 130 7.25 12.47 11.69
N VAL A 131 6.26 12.72 10.83
CA VAL A 131 6.25 13.91 9.98
C VAL A 131 6.12 15.19 10.82
N ARG A 132 5.21 15.21 11.79
CA ARG A 132 5.02 16.39 12.66
C ARG A 132 6.24 16.74 13.48
N ASP A 133 6.96 15.72 13.96
CA ASP A 133 8.16 15.93 14.79
C ASP A 133 9.35 16.44 13.97
N GLN A 134 9.46 16.01 12.71
CA GLN A 134 10.59 16.32 11.84
C GLN A 134 10.34 17.56 10.97
N ILE A 135 9.12 17.76 10.51
CA ILE A 135 8.76 18.84 9.59
C ILE A 135 7.54 19.59 10.14
N LYS A 136 7.80 20.64 10.90
CA LYS A 136 6.75 21.37 11.62
C LYS A 136 5.91 22.30 10.76
N LYS A 137 6.33 22.55 9.52
CA LYS A 137 5.65 23.47 8.58
C LYS A 137 4.51 22.84 7.83
N VAL A 138 4.31 21.53 7.97
CA VAL A 138 3.26 20.78 7.28
C VAL A 138 2.21 20.31 8.27
N THR A 139 1.00 20.10 7.76
CA THR A 139 -0.12 19.52 8.51
C THR A 139 -0.42 18.15 7.95
N VAL A 140 -0.62 17.18 8.81
CA VAL A 140 -0.96 15.80 8.44
C VAL A 140 -2.35 15.46 8.99
N ALA A 141 -3.24 15.02 8.12
CA ALA A 141 -4.57 14.56 8.48
C ALA A 141 -4.74 13.10 8.09
N ILE A 142 -5.26 12.28 9.00
CA ILE A 142 -5.60 10.90 8.73
C ILE A 142 -6.98 10.86 8.06
N GLN A 143 -7.05 10.28 6.86
CA GLN A 143 -8.29 10.16 6.09
C GLN A 143 -8.53 8.70 5.73
N GLY A 144 -9.33 7.99 6.55
CA GLY A 144 -9.57 6.57 6.37
C GLY A 144 -8.26 5.78 6.44
N GLU A 145 -7.88 5.16 5.33
CA GLU A 145 -6.66 4.35 5.21
C GLU A 145 -5.51 5.11 4.53
N SER A 146 -5.59 6.43 4.47
CA SER A 146 -4.56 7.28 3.87
C SER A 146 -4.24 8.48 4.75
N LEU A 147 -3.15 9.19 4.40
CA LEU A 147 -2.78 10.45 5.03
C LEU A 147 -2.81 11.55 4.00
N ARG A 148 -3.33 12.72 4.38
CA ARG A 148 -3.19 13.93 3.58
C ARG A 148 -2.18 14.85 4.23
N VAL A 149 -1.16 15.23 3.48
CA VAL A 149 -0.13 16.17 3.90
C VAL A 149 -0.36 17.49 3.18
N THR A 150 -0.45 18.56 3.94
CA THR A 150 -0.69 19.91 3.43
C THR A 150 0.39 20.86 3.91
N GLY A 151 0.87 21.72 3.04
CA GLY A 151 1.88 22.71 3.37
C GLY A 151 1.83 23.92 2.44
N LYS A 152 2.47 25.00 2.84
CA LYS A 152 2.54 26.25 2.05
C LYS A 152 3.61 26.23 0.99
N ASN A 153 4.62 25.38 1.13
CA ASN A 153 5.75 25.25 0.21
C ASN A 153 5.84 23.86 -0.36
N LYS A 154 6.10 23.77 -1.66
CA LYS A 154 6.36 22.48 -2.32
C LYS A 154 7.61 21.80 -1.78
N ASP A 155 8.62 22.57 -1.40
CA ASP A 155 9.87 22.02 -0.86
C ASP A 155 9.64 21.30 0.47
N ASP A 156 8.77 21.82 1.33
CA ASP A 156 8.41 21.17 2.58
C ASP A 156 7.70 19.83 2.33
N LEU A 157 6.84 19.77 1.31
CA LEU A 157 6.18 18.52 0.90
C LEU A 157 7.18 17.51 0.33
N GLN A 158 8.17 17.95 -0.44
CA GLN A 158 9.24 17.07 -0.93
C GLN A 158 10.06 16.50 0.21
N GLN A 159 10.33 17.27 1.24
CA GLN A 159 11.01 16.79 2.44
C GLN A 159 10.21 15.69 3.15
N VAL A 160 8.89 15.80 3.20
CA VAL A 160 8.03 14.75 3.75
C VAL A 160 8.15 13.46 2.94
N ILE A 161 8.14 13.55 1.63
CA ILE A 161 8.28 12.39 0.73
C ILE A 161 9.63 11.69 0.97
N VAL A 162 10.72 12.47 1.02
CA VAL A 162 12.06 11.93 1.29
C VAL A 162 12.11 11.25 2.66
N LEU A 163 11.55 11.88 3.68
CA LEU A 163 11.49 11.33 5.04
C LEU A 163 10.76 9.99 5.08
N LEU A 164 9.58 9.92 4.45
CA LEU A 164 8.76 8.71 4.47
C LEU A 164 9.35 7.60 3.61
N ARG A 165 10.02 7.92 2.51
CA ARG A 165 10.73 6.91 1.70
C ARG A 165 11.92 6.30 2.42
N ALA A 166 12.54 7.04 3.33
CA ALA A 166 13.66 6.55 4.12
C ALA A 166 13.22 5.65 5.28
N GLU A 167 11.94 5.66 5.65
CA GLU A 167 11.41 4.78 6.69
C GLU A 167 11.35 3.33 6.21
N ASP A 168 11.82 2.41 7.04
CA ASP A 168 11.71 0.97 6.78
C ASP A 168 10.34 0.47 7.29
N LEU A 169 9.40 0.37 6.38
CA LEU A 169 8.01 0.01 6.67
C LEU A 169 7.67 -1.37 6.12
N GLU A 170 6.74 -2.03 6.77
CA GLU A 170 6.22 -3.33 6.31
C GLU A 170 5.32 -3.22 5.08
N VAL A 171 4.87 -2.01 4.74
CA VAL A 171 3.98 -1.76 3.61
C VAL A 171 4.64 -0.81 2.61
N PRO A 172 4.31 -0.92 1.31
CA PRO A 172 4.76 0.06 0.34
C PRO A 172 3.98 1.36 0.50
N LEU A 173 4.61 2.49 0.20
CA LEU A 173 3.96 3.79 0.17
C LEU A 173 3.94 4.33 -1.24
N GLN A 174 2.81 4.92 -1.63
CA GLN A 174 2.68 5.74 -2.83
C GLN A 174 2.25 7.14 -2.44
N PHE A 175 2.66 8.10 -3.24
CA PHE A 175 2.35 9.52 -3.06
C PHE A 175 1.58 10.00 -4.28
N GLU A 176 0.35 10.42 -4.07
CA GLU A 176 -0.56 10.74 -5.17
C GLU A 176 -1.42 11.96 -4.85
N ASN A 177 -2.29 12.34 -5.79
CA ASN A 177 -3.21 13.47 -5.65
C ASN A 177 -2.51 14.79 -5.31
N TYR A 178 -1.41 15.08 -5.98
CA TYR A 178 -0.72 16.35 -5.84
C TYR A 178 -1.63 17.52 -6.27
N ARG A 179 -1.73 18.51 -5.40
CA ARG A 179 -2.53 19.72 -5.65
C ARG A 179 -1.79 20.98 -5.27
#